data_4067d64455128297e317def6591a3d41
#
_entry.id   4067d64455128297e317def6591a3d41
#
_cell.length_a   1.000
_cell.length_b   1.000
_cell.length_c   1.000
_cell.angle_alpha   90.00
_cell.angle_beta   90.00
_cell.angle_gamma   90.00
#
_symmetry.space_group_name_H-M   'P 1'
#
loop_
_entity.id
_entity.type
_entity.pdbx_description
1 polymer ?
#
loop_
_entity_poly.entity_id
_entity_poly.type
_entity_poly.pdbx_seq_one_letter_code
_entity_poly.pdbx_strand_id
1 'polypeptide(L)'
;MRSRRRYQNGCLLKEKRKSAPAVWVFRYRDAASNRKEIIGSVEQFPTKSDARKACESLRIQINLGTMRPRNLADLIAHYTDKELSASSKKAHSTREMYGSYIRTWILPEWGKHSLTNIRTVDVEEWLGSIRLANASKAKIRSIMHALFNHAMRYEFFDRNPISLVRQSAKRAKVPDVLTAEEIGALLAELRDPYRTAVLLASCTGLRVSELLALKWEDIHFGAREIRPVRAIVDAHIGALKTEASGRAVPMAAELASALFDWRGQCPYNQDADFVFGSPEMNGTQPYWPDSMLRKMIHPAADRAGVAKHIGWHSFRRSLATLLQANGASVKATQDMLRHANSRLTLELYAQSVPEDRREAQAGILRAVTASVPKRSLINS
;
A
#
# COMPACT_ATOMS: atom_id res chain seq x y z
N MET A 1 27.33 15.36 -8.20
CA MET A 1 28.37 16.08 -7.44
C MET A 1 27.85 16.46 -6.05
N ARG A 2 28.36 15.83 -4.96
CA ARG A 2 28.03 16.26 -3.58
C ARG A 2 28.84 17.53 -3.27
N SER A 3 28.16 18.69 -3.22
CA SER A 3 28.73 19.91 -2.71
C SER A 3 29.18 19.68 -1.26
N ARG A 4 30.48 19.78 -0.97
CA ARG A 4 31.01 19.75 0.40
C ARG A 4 30.41 20.94 1.15
N ARG A 5 29.51 20.69 2.12
CA ARG A 5 29.02 21.72 3.03
C ARG A 5 30.22 22.30 3.79
N ARG A 6 30.46 23.63 3.68
CA ARG A 6 31.47 24.29 4.47
C ARG A 6 31.09 24.30 5.94
N TYR A 7 32.06 24.05 6.82
CA TYR A 7 31.86 24.13 8.28
C TYR A 7 31.35 25.55 8.65
N GLN A 8 30.27 25.60 9.42
CA GLN A 8 29.66 26.86 9.84
C GLN A 8 29.99 27.16 11.29
N ASN A 9 30.66 28.24 11.55
CA ASN A 9 30.90 28.72 12.92
C ASN A 9 29.68 29.39 13.54
N GLY A 10 28.71 29.83 12.73
CA GLY A 10 27.57 30.63 13.15
C GLY A 10 27.97 31.99 13.70
N CYS A 11 27.00 32.81 14.03
CA CYS A 11 27.18 34.12 14.63
C CYS A 11 26.37 34.26 15.91
N LEU A 12 27.01 34.50 17.05
CA LEU A 12 26.39 34.72 18.33
C LEU A 12 26.26 36.22 18.60
N LEU A 13 25.01 36.72 18.73
CA LEU A 13 24.67 38.13 18.92
C LEU A 13 23.82 38.30 20.17
N LYS A 14 23.94 39.46 20.82
CA LYS A 14 23.07 39.90 21.91
C LYS A 14 21.90 40.70 21.33
N GLU A 15 20.68 40.26 21.51
CA GLU A 15 19.46 40.97 21.08
C GLU A 15 18.76 41.57 22.32
N LYS A 16 18.48 42.89 22.28
CA LYS A 16 17.69 43.58 23.29
C LYS A 16 16.20 43.34 23.02
N ARG A 17 15.39 43.11 24.05
CA ARG A 17 13.95 43.01 23.98
C ARG A 17 13.29 44.22 24.64
N LYS A 18 12.11 44.65 24.12
CA LYS A 18 11.43 45.88 24.62
C LYS A 18 10.93 45.76 26.05
N SER A 19 10.54 44.54 26.48
CA SER A 19 9.92 44.30 27.80
C SER A 19 10.42 43.03 28.51
N ALA A 20 11.63 42.57 28.19
CA ALA A 20 12.25 41.38 28.77
C ALA A 20 13.78 41.48 28.77
N PRO A 21 14.50 40.69 29.59
CA PRO A 21 15.96 40.66 29.57
C PRO A 21 16.53 40.41 28.19
N ALA A 22 17.68 40.99 27.90
CA ALA A 22 18.39 40.74 26.64
C ALA A 22 18.80 39.28 26.51
N VAL A 23 18.76 38.75 25.32
CA VAL A 23 19.05 37.35 25.04
C VAL A 23 20.22 37.16 24.08
N TRP A 24 20.88 36.02 24.21
CA TRP A 24 21.83 35.55 23.26
C TRP A 24 21.16 34.80 22.13
N VAL A 25 21.44 35.19 20.86
CA VAL A 25 20.86 34.60 19.66
C VAL A 25 21.97 34.08 18.78
N PHE A 26 21.92 32.82 18.42
CA PHE A 26 22.83 32.18 17.50
C PHE A 26 22.22 32.17 16.10
N ARG A 27 22.94 32.77 15.14
CA ARG A 27 22.53 32.83 13.72
C ARG A 27 23.41 31.89 12.90
N TYR A 28 22.76 31.09 12.07
CA TYR A 28 23.42 30.15 11.15
C TYR A 28 22.58 29.97 9.87
N ARG A 29 23.12 29.30 8.88
CA ARG A 29 22.45 29.04 7.61
C ARG A 29 22.13 27.54 7.52
N ASP A 30 20.85 27.16 7.31
CA ASP A 30 20.51 25.84 6.89
C ASP A 30 20.40 25.77 5.35
N ALA A 31 20.04 24.58 4.79
CA ALA A 31 20.01 24.38 3.34
C ALA A 31 19.04 25.31 2.59
N ALA A 32 18.04 25.86 3.27
CA ALA A 32 16.95 26.64 2.68
C ALA A 32 16.94 28.11 3.09
N SER A 33 17.45 28.48 4.28
CA SER A 33 17.32 29.84 4.81
C SER A 33 18.33 30.20 5.91
N ASN A 34 18.43 31.50 6.23
CA ASN A 34 19.10 31.95 7.44
C ASN A 34 18.23 31.68 8.66
N ARG A 35 18.78 31.04 9.68
CA ARG A 35 18.12 30.67 10.92
C ARG A 35 18.67 31.43 12.10
N LYS A 36 17.81 31.67 13.09
CA LYS A 36 18.23 32.21 14.39
C LYS A 36 17.63 31.38 15.53
N GLU A 37 18.41 31.16 16.57
CA GLU A 37 18.01 30.39 17.74
C GLU A 37 18.41 31.13 19.01
N ILE A 38 17.47 31.19 19.98
CA ILE A 38 17.73 31.84 21.27
C ILE A 38 18.42 30.81 22.16
N ILE A 39 19.62 31.13 22.62
CA ILE A 39 20.45 30.29 23.48
C ILE A 39 20.04 30.42 24.95
N GLY A 40 19.73 31.64 25.38
CA GLY A 40 19.29 31.95 26.72
C GLY A 40 19.37 33.44 27.05
N SER A 41 18.98 33.82 28.25
CA SER A 41 19.07 35.23 28.70
C SER A 41 20.52 35.64 29.06
N VAL A 42 20.78 36.94 29.06
CA VAL A 42 22.10 37.46 29.49
C VAL A 42 22.30 37.22 31.00
N GLU A 43 21.25 37.07 31.77
CA GLU A 43 21.33 36.69 33.18
C GLU A 43 21.78 35.26 33.37
N GLN A 44 21.30 34.36 32.51
CA GLN A 44 21.67 32.93 32.49
C GLN A 44 23.11 32.72 31.97
N PHE A 45 23.53 33.53 30.97
CA PHE A 45 24.85 33.49 30.39
C PHE A 45 25.46 34.90 30.35
N PRO A 46 26.11 35.35 31.47
CA PRO A 46 26.58 36.73 31.60
C PRO A 46 27.59 37.16 30.57
N THR A 47 28.44 36.22 30.10
CA THR A 47 29.47 36.50 29.10
C THR A 47 29.17 35.86 27.75
N LYS A 48 29.74 36.45 26.70
CA LYS A 48 29.67 35.83 25.32
C LYS A 48 30.35 34.49 25.27
N SER A 49 31.36 34.25 26.14
CA SER A 49 32.05 32.96 26.27
C SER A 49 31.10 31.86 26.80
N ASP A 50 30.33 32.19 27.84
CA ASP A 50 29.36 31.21 28.40
C ASP A 50 28.27 30.87 27.42
N ALA A 51 27.69 31.87 26.76
CA ALA A 51 26.72 31.66 25.69
C ALA A 51 27.30 30.85 24.50
N ARG A 52 28.58 31.03 24.22
CA ARG A 52 29.29 30.28 23.16
C ARG A 52 29.49 28.82 23.53
N LYS A 53 29.80 28.53 24.80
CA LYS A 53 29.84 27.14 25.32
C LYS A 53 28.47 26.49 25.27
N ALA A 54 27.40 27.22 25.66
CA ALA A 54 26.05 26.73 25.61
C ALA A 54 25.55 26.39 24.19
N CYS A 55 26.02 27.10 23.15
CA CYS A 55 25.67 26.78 21.76
C CYS A 55 26.60 25.78 21.07
N GLU A 56 27.59 25.19 21.77
CA GLU A 56 28.54 24.26 21.17
C GLU A 56 27.84 22.98 20.66
N SER A 57 26.92 22.40 21.42
CA SER A 57 26.11 21.26 20.99
C SER A 57 25.30 21.54 19.74
N LEU A 58 24.69 22.73 19.67
CA LEU A 58 23.96 23.19 18.49
C LEU A 58 24.89 23.37 17.28
N ARG A 59 26.09 23.92 17.49
CA ARG A 59 27.11 24.09 16.44
C ARG A 59 27.58 22.77 15.89
N ILE A 60 27.80 21.78 16.74
CA ILE A 60 28.13 20.41 16.36
C ILE A 60 26.98 19.80 15.54
N GLN A 61 25.75 19.91 15.99
CA GLN A 61 24.57 19.38 15.31
C GLN A 61 24.37 19.99 13.90
N ILE A 62 24.54 21.30 13.77
CA ILE A 62 24.46 22.02 12.48
C ILE A 62 25.51 21.50 11.48
N ASN A 63 26.72 21.29 11.94
CA ASN A 63 27.83 20.83 11.10
C ASN A 63 27.75 19.32 10.79
N LEU A 64 27.16 18.54 11.66
CA LEU A 64 26.85 17.11 11.42
C LEU A 64 25.60 16.91 10.54
N GLY A 65 24.84 17.96 10.26
CA GLY A 65 23.58 17.87 9.51
C GLY A 65 22.41 17.27 10.29
N THR A 66 22.55 17.16 11.62
CA THR A 66 21.52 16.59 12.53
C THR A 66 20.79 17.70 13.29
N MET A 67 20.17 18.62 12.56
CA MET A 67 19.29 19.60 13.23
C MET A 67 18.00 18.92 13.72
N ARG A 68 17.65 19.16 15.00
CA ARG A 68 16.36 18.74 15.52
C ARG A 68 15.23 19.48 14.76
N PRO A 69 14.24 18.76 14.23
CA PRO A 69 13.06 19.37 13.64
C PRO A 69 12.32 20.26 14.66
N ARG A 70 11.97 21.47 14.27
CA ARG A 70 11.23 22.42 15.12
C ARG A 70 9.74 22.21 15.03
N ASN A 71 9.29 21.79 13.86
CA ASN A 71 7.90 21.56 13.54
C ASN A 71 7.76 20.27 12.72
N LEU A 72 6.52 19.87 12.43
CA LEU A 72 6.27 18.66 11.69
C LEU A 72 6.75 18.76 10.23
N ALA A 73 6.78 19.94 9.63
CA ALA A 73 7.30 20.10 8.26
C ALA A 73 8.80 19.77 8.18
N ASP A 74 9.59 20.21 9.16
CA ASP A 74 11.02 19.88 9.25
C ASP A 74 11.22 18.36 9.43
N LEU A 75 10.39 17.73 10.27
CA LEU A 75 10.41 16.27 10.46
C LEU A 75 10.04 15.52 9.18
N ILE A 76 9.01 15.99 8.48
CA ILE A 76 8.59 15.42 7.18
C ILE A 76 9.71 15.53 6.16
N ALA A 77 10.38 16.68 6.07
CA ALA A 77 11.50 16.85 5.15
C ALA A 77 12.64 15.88 5.44
N HIS A 78 13.00 15.71 6.72
CA HIS A 78 14.01 14.74 7.13
C HIS A 78 13.58 13.29 6.86
N TYR A 79 12.31 12.95 7.16
CA TYR A 79 11.75 11.63 6.88
C TYR A 79 11.75 11.32 5.38
N THR A 80 11.38 12.30 4.56
CA THR A 80 11.35 12.16 3.08
C THR A 80 12.75 11.89 2.53
N ASP A 81 13.76 12.63 3.00
CA ASP A 81 15.16 12.42 2.61
C ASP A 81 15.67 11.03 2.98
N LYS A 82 15.39 10.56 4.20
CA LYS A 82 15.92 9.30 4.72
C LYS A 82 15.09 8.06 4.35
N GLU A 83 13.76 8.17 4.31
CA GLU A 83 12.86 7.04 4.23
C GLU A 83 12.07 6.94 2.91
N LEU A 84 11.91 8.06 2.19
CA LEU A 84 11.15 8.11 0.93
C LEU A 84 12.01 8.44 -0.29
N SER A 85 13.32 8.61 -0.13
CA SER A 85 14.25 8.81 -1.24
C SER A 85 14.32 7.56 -2.14
N ALA A 86 14.81 7.73 -3.36
CA ALA A 86 14.98 6.63 -4.31
C ALA A 86 15.89 5.50 -3.78
N SER A 87 16.84 5.83 -2.91
CA SER A 87 17.77 4.90 -2.26
C SER A 87 17.19 4.18 -1.02
N SER A 88 15.95 4.51 -0.60
CA SER A 88 15.33 3.89 0.56
C SER A 88 14.90 2.44 0.27
N LYS A 89 14.79 1.64 1.35
CA LYS A 89 14.31 0.24 1.26
C LYS A 89 12.80 0.13 0.97
N LYS A 90 12.05 1.23 1.00
CA LYS A 90 10.60 1.21 0.75
C LYS A 90 10.31 1.06 -0.73
N ALA A 91 9.33 0.22 -1.06
CA ALA A 91 8.85 0.05 -2.43
C ALA A 91 8.37 1.39 -3.03
N HIS A 92 8.54 1.56 -4.34
CA HIS A 92 8.13 2.76 -5.08
C HIS A 92 6.69 3.18 -4.76
N SER A 93 5.73 2.27 -4.90
CA SER A 93 4.32 2.53 -4.60
C SER A 93 4.06 2.99 -3.15
N THR A 94 4.84 2.50 -2.18
CA THR A 94 4.74 2.95 -0.79
C THR A 94 5.26 4.37 -0.63
N ARG A 95 6.36 4.70 -1.30
CA ARG A 95 6.93 6.06 -1.26
C ARG A 95 5.96 7.07 -1.85
N GLU A 96 5.41 6.78 -3.04
CA GLU A 96 4.43 7.64 -3.71
C GLU A 96 3.17 7.83 -2.87
N MET A 97 2.62 6.73 -2.35
CA MET A 97 1.45 6.80 -1.47
C MET A 97 1.73 7.65 -0.21
N TYR A 98 2.84 7.42 0.48
CA TYR A 98 3.20 8.22 1.66
C TYR A 98 3.37 9.69 1.29
N GLY A 99 4.11 9.99 0.21
CA GLY A 99 4.30 11.34 -0.28
C GLY A 99 2.97 12.05 -0.61
N SER A 100 2.05 11.35 -1.27
CA SER A 100 0.72 11.86 -1.59
C SER A 100 -0.08 12.21 -0.32
N TYR A 101 -0.22 11.26 0.63
CA TYR A 101 -0.95 11.51 1.89
C TYR A 101 -0.32 12.61 2.73
N ILE A 102 1.01 12.69 2.77
CA ILE A 102 1.74 13.75 3.47
C ILE A 102 1.42 15.11 2.86
N ARG A 103 1.54 15.25 1.54
CA ARG A 103 1.29 16.52 0.83
C ARG A 103 -0.17 16.96 0.90
N THR A 104 -1.10 16.01 0.76
CA THR A 104 -2.52 16.34 0.65
C THR A 104 -3.18 16.58 2.02
N TRP A 105 -2.79 15.84 3.05
CA TRP A 105 -3.53 15.83 4.32
C TRP A 105 -2.70 16.28 5.50
N ILE A 106 -1.47 15.74 5.68
CA ILE A 106 -0.72 15.93 6.92
C ILE A 106 -0.01 17.28 6.95
N LEU A 107 0.70 17.64 5.89
CA LEU A 107 1.50 18.85 5.81
C LEU A 107 0.66 20.14 5.87
N PRO A 108 -0.48 20.25 5.17
CA PRO A 108 -1.32 21.45 5.24
C PRO A 108 -1.85 21.72 6.65
N GLU A 109 -2.26 20.69 7.38
CA GLU A 109 -2.82 20.82 8.71
C GLU A 109 -1.73 20.99 9.78
N TRP A 110 -0.80 20.05 9.84
CA TRP A 110 0.13 19.90 10.95
C TRP A 110 1.53 20.44 10.70
N GLY A 111 1.85 20.82 9.48
CA GLY A 111 3.24 21.17 9.10
C GLY A 111 3.86 22.26 9.95
N LYS A 112 3.08 23.27 10.34
CA LYS A 112 3.54 24.43 11.13
C LYS A 112 3.59 24.16 12.63
N HIS A 113 2.98 23.09 13.12
CA HIS A 113 2.90 22.77 14.54
C HIS A 113 4.26 22.25 15.06
N SER A 114 4.67 22.70 16.24
CA SER A 114 5.81 22.10 16.92
C SER A 114 5.45 20.67 17.34
N LEU A 115 6.44 19.77 17.39
CA LEU A 115 6.21 18.36 17.73
C LEU A 115 5.57 18.21 19.12
N THR A 116 5.88 19.13 20.04
CA THR A 116 5.34 19.16 21.41
C THR A 116 3.85 19.52 21.47
N ASN A 117 3.36 20.26 20.49
CA ASN A 117 1.97 20.77 20.46
C ASN A 117 1.01 19.80 19.75
N ILE A 118 1.52 18.72 19.16
CA ILE A 118 0.67 17.70 18.52
C ILE A 118 0.23 16.70 19.59
N ARG A 119 -1.05 16.77 19.98
CA ARG A 119 -1.64 15.92 21.01
C ARG A 119 -2.53 14.83 20.39
N THR A 120 -2.66 13.73 21.08
CA THR A 120 -3.48 12.57 20.67
C THR A 120 -4.92 12.98 20.33
N VAL A 121 -5.56 13.73 21.20
CA VAL A 121 -6.98 14.11 21.05
C VAL A 121 -7.18 15.04 19.84
N ASP A 122 -6.30 16.02 19.65
CA ASP A 122 -6.40 16.95 18.52
C ASP A 122 -6.30 16.20 17.18
N VAL A 123 -5.45 15.16 17.11
CA VAL A 123 -5.35 14.31 15.92
C VAL A 123 -6.58 13.43 15.73
N GLU A 124 -7.20 12.94 16.81
CA GLU A 124 -8.47 12.20 16.74
C GLU A 124 -9.60 13.07 16.20
N GLU A 125 -9.76 14.29 16.74
CA GLU A 125 -10.77 15.25 16.30
C GLU A 125 -10.59 15.64 14.84
N TRP A 126 -9.35 15.94 14.45
CA TRP A 126 -9.03 16.24 13.04
C TRP A 126 -9.34 15.06 12.13
N LEU A 127 -8.93 13.83 12.45
CA LEU A 127 -9.27 12.64 11.65
C LEU A 127 -10.78 12.43 11.60
N GLY A 128 -11.50 12.77 12.66
CA GLY A 128 -12.97 12.76 12.71
C GLY A 128 -13.59 13.71 11.68
N SER A 129 -13.05 14.93 11.56
CA SER A 129 -13.57 15.99 10.67
C SER A 129 -13.33 15.73 9.17
N ILE A 130 -12.33 14.93 8.80
CA ILE A 130 -12.00 14.65 7.42
C ILE A 130 -13.09 13.78 6.77
N ARG A 131 -13.56 14.18 5.58
CA ARG A 131 -14.54 13.41 4.79
C ARG A 131 -13.86 12.31 3.96
N LEU A 132 -13.31 11.31 4.63
CA LEU A 132 -12.68 10.13 4.02
C LEU A 132 -13.22 8.84 4.63
N ALA A 133 -13.08 7.73 3.88
CA ALA A 133 -13.34 6.39 4.41
C ALA A 133 -12.40 6.05 5.57
N ASN A 134 -12.88 5.25 6.53
CA ASN A 134 -12.12 4.85 7.72
C ASN A 134 -10.74 4.25 7.38
N ALA A 135 -10.65 3.45 6.32
CA ALA A 135 -9.38 2.87 5.87
C ALA A 135 -8.36 3.94 5.43
N SER A 136 -8.82 5.03 4.78
CA SER A 136 -7.95 6.15 4.38
C SER A 136 -7.51 6.96 5.59
N LYS A 137 -8.41 7.23 6.54
CA LYS A 137 -8.09 7.88 7.81
C LYS A 137 -7.07 7.07 8.62
N ALA A 138 -7.25 5.74 8.69
CA ALA A 138 -6.30 4.85 9.35
C ALA A 138 -4.93 4.83 8.65
N LYS A 139 -4.89 5.04 7.32
CA LYS A 139 -3.63 5.22 6.58
C LYS A 139 -2.93 6.52 6.98
N ILE A 140 -3.65 7.63 7.06
CA ILE A 140 -3.12 8.92 7.56
C ILE A 140 -2.53 8.74 8.95
N ARG A 141 -3.30 8.15 9.88
CA ARG A 141 -2.81 7.83 11.23
C ARG A 141 -1.53 7.01 11.21
N SER A 142 -1.46 5.96 10.36
CA SER A 142 -0.27 5.11 10.25
C SER A 142 0.96 5.86 9.75
N ILE A 143 0.78 6.80 8.82
CA ILE A 143 1.87 7.63 8.30
C ILE A 143 2.36 8.60 9.38
N MET A 144 1.45 9.29 10.08
CA MET A 144 1.81 10.15 11.21
C MET A 144 2.55 9.37 12.30
N HIS A 145 2.07 8.16 12.63
CA HIS A 145 2.74 7.28 13.58
C HIS A 145 4.18 6.94 13.13
N ALA A 146 4.38 6.67 11.83
CA ALA A 146 5.71 6.40 11.28
C ALA A 146 6.63 7.64 11.35
N LEU A 147 6.10 8.85 11.14
CA LEU A 147 6.85 10.10 11.30
C LEU A 147 7.35 10.28 12.73
N PHE A 148 6.50 10.07 13.75
CA PHE A 148 6.91 10.20 15.15
C PHE A 148 7.83 9.06 15.59
N ASN A 149 7.66 7.83 15.12
CA ASN A 149 8.63 6.75 15.35
C ASN A 149 10.00 7.09 14.76
N HIS A 150 10.02 7.74 13.59
CA HIS A 150 11.24 8.23 12.99
C HIS A 150 11.88 9.33 13.86
N ALA A 151 11.08 10.28 14.40
CA ALA A 151 11.57 11.29 15.33
C ALA A 151 12.18 10.67 16.58
N MET A 152 11.55 9.65 17.15
CA MET A 152 12.08 8.90 18.31
C MET A 152 13.39 8.18 17.97
N ARG A 153 13.45 7.48 16.81
CA ARG A 153 14.65 6.76 16.35
C ARG A 153 15.86 7.67 16.15
N TYR A 154 15.63 8.92 15.75
CA TYR A 154 16.68 9.94 15.58
C TYR A 154 16.86 10.83 16.83
N GLU A 155 16.22 10.48 17.94
CA GLU A 155 16.29 11.20 19.22
C GLU A 155 15.88 12.68 19.11
N PHE A 156 15.05 13.01 18.12
CA PHE A 156 14.48 14.35 17.95
C PHE A 156 13.34 14.62 18.94
N PHE A 157 12.62 13.56 19.30
CA PHE A 157 11.47 13.60 20.19
C PHE A 157 11.38 12.30 21.00
N ASP A 158 10.87 12.36 22.23
CA ASP A 158 10.92 11.26 23.20
C ASP A 158 9.66 10.40 23.23
N ARG A 159 8.59 10.81 22.55
CA ARG A 159 7.30 10.12 22.57
C ARG A 159 6.62 10.12 21.20
N ASN A 160 5.67 9.20 21.03
CA ASN A 160 4.81 9.18 19.84
C ASN A 160 3.35 9.45 20.26
N PRO A 161 2.84 10.69 20.08
CA PRO A 161 1.46 11.04 20.46
C PRO A 161 0.41 10.30 19.63
N ILE A 162 0.81 9.71 18.48
CA ILE A 162 -0.10 9.00 17.59
C ILE A 162 -0.35 7.56 18.04
N SER A 163 0.46 7.04 18.97
CA SER A 163 0.32 5.65 19.45
C SER A 163 -1.06 5.37 20.06
N LEU A 164 -1.62 6.33 20.77
CA LEU A 164 -2.91 6.22 21.44
C LEU A 164 -4.09 6.74 20.60
N VAL A 165 -3.85 7.30 19.40
CA VAL A 165 -4.91 7.79 18.51
C VAL A 165 -5.83 6.65 18.10
N ARG A 166 -7.12 6.80 18.38
CA ARG A 166 -8.17 5.82 18.04
C ARG A 166 -8.69 6.09 16.62
N GLN A 167 -8.40 5.19 15.72
CA GLN A 167 -8.92 5.25 14.34
C GLN A 167 -9.18 3.83 13.84
N SER A 168 -10.44 3.50 13.64
CA SER A 168 -10.82 2.22 13.05
C SER A 168 -10.46 2.18 11.56
N ALA A 169 -9.92 1.04 11.13
CA ALA A 169 -9.73 0.73 9.71
C ALA A 169 -10.90 -0.10 9.13
N LYS A 170 -11.93 -0.40 9.95
CA LYS A 170 -13.06 -1.24 9.54
C LYS A 170 -13.78 -0.63 8.33
N ARG A 171 -13.96 -1.43 7.29
CA ARG A 171 -14.71 -1.03 6.09
C ARG A 171 -16.20 -0.98 6.41
N ALA A 172 -16.88 0.05 5.90
CA ALA A 172 -18.34 0.17 6.04
C ALA A 172 -19.10 -0.80 5.13
N LYS A 173 -18.54 -1.16 3.96
CA LYS A 173 -19.16 -2.04 2.97
C LYS A 173 -18.27 -3.24 2.68
N VAL A 174 -18.87 -4.42 2.62
CA VAL A 174 -18.22 -5.63 2.10
C VAL A 174 -18.01 -5.44 0.59
N PRO A 175 -16.81 -5.70 0.07
CA PRO A 175 -16.56 -5.55 -1.36
C PRO A 175 -17.34 -6.59 -2.19
N ASP A 176 -17.86 -6.16 -3.33
CA ASP A 176 -18.58 -7.02 -4.25
C ASP A 176 -17.70 -8.17 -4.80
N VAL A 177 -18.29 -9.33 -4.98
CA VAL A 177 -17.73 -10.50 -5.66
C VAL A 177 -18.65 -10.89 -6.81
N LEU A 178 -18.08 -11.36 -7.91
CA LEU A 178 -18.79 -11.79 -9.11
C LEU A 178 -19.08 -13.30 -9.01
N THR A 179 -20.24 -13.72 -9.52
CA THR A 179 -20.54 -15.14 -9.74
C THR A 179 -19.87 -15.65 -11.02
N ALA A 180 -19.89 -16.95 -11.25
CA ALA A 180 -19.36 -17.55 -12.49
C ALA A 180 -20.15 -17.06 -13.72
N GLU A 181 -21.48 -16.93 -13.58
CA GLU A 181 -22.39 -16.45 -14.62
C GLU A 181 -22.11 -14.98 -14.97
N GLU A 182 -21.91 -14.12 -13.97
CA GLU A 182 -21.57 -12.71 -14.18
C GLU A 182 -20.22 -12.55 -14.86
N ILE A 183 -19.22 -13.37 -14.49
CA ILE A 183 -17.92 -13.38 -15.18
C ILE A 183 -18.10 -13.87 -16.62
N GLY A 184 -18.87 -14.92 -16.86
CA GLY A 184 -19.18 -15.44 -18.18
C GLY A 184 -19.87 -14.41 -19.08
N ALA A 185 -20.90 -13.74 -18.55
CA ALA A 185 -21.61 -12.66 -19.26
C ALA A 185 -20.67 -11.49 -19.61
N LEU A 186 -19.81 -11.10 -18.67
CA LEU A 186 -18.80 -10.04 -18.90
C LEU A 186 -17.82 -10.45 -20.01
N LEU A 187 -17.33 -11.68 -20.00
CA LEU A 187 -16.39 -12.19 -21.00
C LEU A 187 -17.01 -12.24 -22.40
N ALA A 188 -18.32 -12.49 -22.51
CA ALA A 188 -19.04 -12.47 -23.81
C ALA A 188 -19.08 -11.07 -24.43
N GLU A 189 -19.09 -10.01 -23.62
CA GLU A 189 -19.12 -8.61 -24.06
C GLU A 189 -17.74 -8.01 -24.34
N LEU A 190 -16.66 -8.74 -24.00
CA LEU A 190 -15.29 -8.28 -24.16
C LEU A 190 -14.61 -8.89 -25.38
N ARG A 191 -13.76 -8.08 -26.02
CA ARG A 191 -12.81 -8.50 -27.05
C ARG A 191 -11.40 -8.49 -26.50
N ASP A 192 -10.47 -9.19 -27.15
CA ASP A 192 -9.07 -9.15 -26.79
C ASP A 192 -8.46 -7.76 -27.02
N PRO A 193 -7.49 -7.39 -26.21
CA PRO A 193 -6.84 -8.12 -25.11
C PRO A 193 -7.64 -8.17 -23.78
N TYR A 194 -8.72 -7.42 -23.67
CA TYR A 194 -9.45 -7.21 -22.42
C TYR A 194 -10.13 -8.50 -21.95
N ARG A 195 -10.68 -9.28 -22.89
CA ARG A 195 -11.29 -10.59 -22.59
C ARG A 195 -10.26 -11.53 -21.97
N THR A 196 -9.10 -11.72 -22.60
CA THR A 196 -8.04 -12.57 -22.10
C THR A 196 -7.46 -12.07 -20.79
N ALA A 197 -7.34 -10.76 -20.58
CA ALA A 197 -6.90 -10.18 -19.30
C ALA A 197 -7.88 -10.45 -18.16
N VAL A 198 -9.19 -10.31 -18.38
CA VAL A 198 -10.23 -10.62 -17.39
C VAL A 198 -10.29 -12.12 -17.10
N LEU A 199 -10.22 -12.97 -18.14
CA LEU A 199 -10.16 -14.43 -17.98
C LEU A 199 -8.96 -14.83 -17.13
N LEU A 200 -7.78 -14.33 -17.44
CA LEU A 200 -6.55 -14.59 -16.70
C LEU A 200 -6.67 -14.13 -15.23
N ALA A 201 -7.18 -12.91 -14.98
CA ALA A 201 -7.38 -12.40 -13.63
C ALA A 201 -8.35 -13.26 -12.82
N SER A 202 -9.43 -13.73 -13.46
CA SER A 202 -10.49 -14.53 -12.83
C SER A 202 -10.07 -15.96 -12.49
N CYS A 203 -9.18 -16.56 -13.30
CA CYS A 203 -8.79 -17.97 -13.16
C CYS A 203 -7.47 -18.17 -12.39
N THR A 204 -6.58 -17.17 -12.38
CA THR A 204 -5.24 -17.30 -11.76
C THR A 204 -5.10 -16.57 -10.45
N GLY A 205 -5.98 -15.59 -10.19
CA GLY A 205 -5.87 -14.71 -9.04
C GLY A 205 -4.58 -13.87 -9.01
N LEU A 206 -3.89 -13.68 -10.13
CA LEU A 206 -2.78 -12.74 -10.25
C LEU A 206 -3.20 -11.35 -9.80
N ARG A 207 -2.31 -10.62 -9.10
CA ARG A 207 -2.56 -9.19 -8.87
C ARG A 207 -2.42 -8.46 -10.19
N VAL A 208 -3.20 -7.39 -10.40
CA VAL A 208 -3.14 -6.63 -11.66
C VAL A 208 -1.72 -6.16 -12.00
N SER A 209 -0.94 -5.79 -10.99
CA SER A 209 0.47 -5.40 -11.17
C SER A 209 1.36 -6.55 -11.65
N GLU A 210 1.05 -7.78 -11.27
CA GLU A 210 1.73 -9.00 -11.72
C GLU A 210 1.23 -9.40 -13.12
N LEU A 211 -0.09 -9.38 -13.32
CA LEU A 211 -0.76 -9.72 -14.58
C LEU A 211 -0.27 -8.85 -15.74
N LEU A 212 -0.27 -7.53 -15.55
CA LEU A 212 0.15 -6.59 -16.59
C LEU A 212 1.67 -6.57 -16.81
N ALA A 213 2.45 -7.05 -15.83
CA ALA A 213 3.90 -7.19 -15.98
C ALA A 213 4.34 -8.51 -16.65
N LEU A 214 3.40 -9.42 -16.97
CA LEU A 214 3.72 -10.66 -17.65
C LEU A 214 4.27 -10.38 -19.05
N LYS A 215 5.32 -11.09 -19.38
CA LYS A 215 5.87 -11.21 -20.73
C LYS A 215 5.58 -12.60 -21.26
N TRP A 216 5.69 -12.79 -22.57
CA TRP A 216 5.46 -14.11 -23.17
C TRP A 216 6.46 -15.16 -22.68
N GLU A 217 7.67 -14.78 -22.33
CA GLU A 217 8.68 -15.66 -21.69
C GLU A 217 8.24 -16.23 -20.33
N ASP A 218 7.30 -15.56 -19.64
CA ASP A 218 6.76 -16.01 -18.34
C ASP A 218 5.65 -17.07 -18.49
N ILE A 219 5.15 -17.30 -19.73
CA ILE A 219 4.08 -18.24 -20.06
C ILE A 219 4.67 -19.53 -20.60
N HIS A 220 4.72 -20.55 -19.75
CA HIS A 220 5.28 -21.85 -20.13
C HIS A 220 4.18 -22.78 -20.63
N PHE A 221 3.83 -22.70 -21.93
CA PHE A 221 2.76 -23.48 -22.53
C PHE A 221 2.95 -24.99 -22.35
N GLY A 222 4.16 -25.52 -22.56
CA GLY A 222 4.48 -26.95 -22.41
C GLY A 222 4.29 -27.47 -20.98
N ALA A 223 4.70 -26.70 -19.98
CA ALA A 223 4.50 -27.03 -18.56
C ALA A 223 3.10 -26.64 -18.05
N ARG A 224 2.34 -25.90 -18.83
CA ARG A 224 1.05 -25.31 -18.45
C ARG A 224 1.12 -24.54 -17.14
N GLU A 225 2.07 -23.62 -17.06
CA GLU A 225 2.25 -22.76 -15.89
C GLU A 225 2.68 -21.35 -16.27
N ILE A 226 2.34 -20.39 -15.41
CA ILE A 226 2.75 -18.99 -15.50
C ILE A 226 3.70 -18.72 -14.34
N ARG A 227 4.86 -18.12 -14.63
CA ARG A 227 5.87 -17.74 -13.63
C ARG A 227 6.02 -16.22 -13.51
N PRO A 228 5.24 -15.53 -12.68
CA PRO A 228 5.41 -14.10 -12.51
C PRO A 228 6.77 -13.83 -11.86
N VAL A 229 7.58 -12.97 -12.46
CA VAL A 229 8.91 -12.60 -11.95
C VAL A 229 9.01 -11.11 -11.63
N ARG A 230 8.07 -10.31 -12.11
CA ARG A 230 8.05 -8.84 -11.96
C ARG A 230 6.64 -8.33 -11.67
N ALA A 231 6.56 -7.10 -11.20
CA ALA A 231 5.30 -6.36 -11.05
C ALA A 231 5.48 -4.94 -11.61
N ILE A 232 4.42 -4.35 -12.13
CA ILE A 232 4.43 -2.97 -12.62
C ILE A 232 3.42 -2.13 -11.83
N VAL A 233 3.87 -0.97 -11.36
CA VAL A 233 3.03 0.02 -10.66
C VAL A 233 3.44 1.41 -11.15
N ASP A 234 2.48 2.19 -11.63
CA ASP A 234 2.70 3.54 -12.16
C ASP A 234 3.85 3.58 -13.19
N ALA A 235 3.79 2.68 -14.18
CA ALA A 235 4.80 2.48 -15.22
C ALA A 235 6.20 2.08 -14.69
N HIS A 236 6.36 1.86 -13.39
CA HIS A 236 7.61 1.42 -12.79
C HIS A 236 7.62 -0.11 -12.64
N ILE A 237 8.56 -0.77 -13.33
CA ILE A 237 8.79 -2.21 -13.20
C ILE A 237 9.66 -2.46 -11.98
N GLY A 238 9.19 -3.31 -11.08
CA GLY A 238 9.88 -3.65 -9.84
C GLY A 238 9.79 -5.14 -9.51
N ALA A 239 10.45 -5.51 -8.42
CA ALA A 239 10.36 -6.86 -7.88
C ALA A 239 8.94 -7.16 -7.34
N LEU A 240 8.62 -8.43 -7.25
CA LEU A 240 7.38 -8.91 -6.65
C LEU A 240 7.30 -8.51 -5.17
N LYS A 241 6.09 -8.24 -4.70
CA LYS A 241 5.84 -7.75 -3.34
C LYS A 241 6.24 -8.75 -2.24
N THR A 242 6.13 -10.05 -2.53
CA THR A 242 6.45 -11.14 -1.58
C THR A 242 7.04 -12.32 -2.35
N GLU A 243 7.83 -13.14 -1.68
CA GLU A 243 8.36 -14.39 -2.25
C GLU A 243 7.23 -15.32 -2.74
N ALA A 244 6.13 -15.40 -1.99
CA ALA A 244 4.96 -16.18 -2.39
C ALA A 244 4.36 -15.72 -3.74
N SER A 245 4.53 -14.45 -4.11
CA SER A 245 4.06 -13.92 -5.41
C SER A 245 4.80 -14.50 -6.61
N GLY A 246 6.03 -14.99 -6.42
CA GLY A 246 6.85 -15.61 -7.48
C GLY A 246 6.57 -17.10 -7.71
N ARG A 247 5.65 -17.72 -6.93
CA ARG A 247 5.27 -19.11 -7.16
C ARG A 247 4.57 -19.27 -8.49
N ALA A 248 4.88 -20.36 -9.19
CA ALA A 248 4.22 -20.73 -10.43
C ALA A 248 2.70 -20.87 -10.23
N VAL A 249 1.94 -20.43 -11.23
CA VAL A 249 0.49 -20.53 -11.28
C VAL A 249 0.11 -21.58 -12.33
N PRO A 250 -0.63 -22.63 -11.98
CA PRO A 250 -1.04 -23.62 -12.94
C PRO A 250 -2.01 -23.04 -13.98
N MET A 251 -1.96 -23.53 -15.18
CA MET A 251 -2.80 -23.15 -16.32
C MET A 251 -3.64 -24.35 -16.75
N ALA A 252 -4.97 -24.26 -16.68
CA ALA A 252 -5.85 -25.21 -17.33
C ALA A 252 -5.67 -25.16 -18.87
N ALA A 253 -6.01 -26.24 -19.55
CA ALA A 253 -5.82 -26.33 -21.00
C ALA A 253 -6.56 -25.21 -21.76
N GLU A 254 -7.77 -24.88 -21.32
CA GLU A 254 -8.61 -23.84 -21.92
C GLU A 254 -8.00 -22.44 -21.76
N LEU A 255 -7.38 -22.17 -20.61
CA LEU A 255 -6.67 -20.90 -20.38
C LEU A 255 -5.41 -20.82 -21.23
N ALA A 256 -4.67 -21.95 -21.37
CA ALA A 256 -3.51 -22.03 -22.23
C ALA A 256 -3.88 -21.79 -23.70
N SER A 257 -4.98 -22.38 -24.17
CA SER A 257 -5.51 -22.14 -25.52
C SER A 257 -5.86 -20.65 -25.73
N ALA A 258 -6.61 -20.04 -24.82
CA ALA A 258 -6.98 -18.64 -24.95
C ALA A 258 -5.75 -17.69 -24.98
N LEU A 259 -4.71 -17.99 -24.19
CA LEU A 259 -3.45 -17.22 -24.24
C LEU A 259 -2.67 -17.47 -25.54
N PHE A 260 -2.68 -18.68 -26.05
CA PHE A 260 -2.05 -19.01 -27.32
C PHE A 260 -2.73 -18.31 -28.50
N ASP A 261 -4.08 -18.32 -28.53
CA ASP A 261 -4.88 -17.63 -29.54
C ASP A 261 -4.64 -16.11 -29.48
N TRP A 262 -4.56 -15.54 -28.25
CA TRP A 262 -4.22 -14.14 -28.07
C TRP A 262 -2.80 -13.84 -28.57
N ARG A 263 -1.82 -14.70 -28.30
CA ARG A 263 -0.43 -14.53 -28.80
C ARG A 263 -0.39 -14.47 -30.33
N GLY A 264 -1.21 -15.29 -31.00
CA GLY A 264 -1.32 -15.30 -32.45
C GLY A 264 -1.93 -14.02 -33.05
N GLN A 265 -2.74 -13.30 -32.28
CA GLN A 265 -3.41 -12.05 -32.69
C GLN A 265 -2.65 -10.80 -32.23
N CYS A 266 -1.83 -10.93 -31.19
CA CYS A 266 -1.12 -9.82 -30.58
C CYS A 266 0.02 -9.31 -31.49
N PRO A 267 0.08 -8.00 -31.77
CA PRO A 267 1.19 -7.45 -32.58
C PRO A 267 2.54 -7.49 -31.84
N TYR A 268 2.53 -7.67 -30.52
CA TYR A 268 3.70 -7.75 -29.63
C TYR A 268 3.79 -9.18 -29.09
N ASN A 269 4.29 -10.13 -29.88
CA ASN A 269 4.21 -11.56 -29.59
C ASN A 269 5.58 -12.25 -29.38
N GLN A 270 6.67 -11.49 -29.36
CA GLN A 270 7.99 -12.04 -29.03
C GLN A 270 8.10 -12.36 -27.54
N ASP A 271 8.98 -13.27 -27.16
CA ASP A 271 9.15 -13.71 -25.77
C ASP A 271 9.41 -12.55 -24.80
N ALA A 272 10.17 -11.54 -25.23
CA ALA A 272 10.48 -10.36 -24.44
C ALA A 272 9.36 -9.31 -24.39
N ASP A 273 8.29 -9.46 -25.17
CA ASP A 273 7.18 -8.51 -25.19
C ASP A 273 6.21 -8.75 -24.05
N PHE A 274 5.50 -7.68 -23.63
CA PHE A 274 4.42 -7.81 -22.68
C PHE A 274 3.22 -8.55 -23.28
N VAL A 275 2.64 -9.49 -22.53
CA VAL A 275 1.40 -10.21 -22.92
C VAL A 275 0.27 -9.21 -23.21
N PHE A 276 0.23 -8.11 -22.47
CA PHE A 276 -0.72 -7.03 -22.64
C PHE A 276 -0.02 -5.71 -22.97
N GLY A 277 0.83 -5.72 -24.02
CA GLY A 277 1.53 -4.52 -24.49
C GLY A 277 0.58 -3.46 -25.02
N SER A 278 0.75 -2.20 -24.60
CA SER A 278 -0.08 -1.08 -25.07
C SER A 278 0.33 -0.63 -26.47
N PRO A 279 -0.60 -0.55 -27.43
CA PRO A 279 -0.33 0.05 -28.74
C PRO A 279 0.06 1.53 -28.65
N GLU A 280 -0.51 2.29 -27.69
CA GLU A 280 -0.19 3.70 -27.48
C GLU A 280 1.29 3.90 -27.11
N MET A 281 1.93 2.87 -26.57
CA MET A 281 3.34 2.85 -26.18
C MET A 281 4.18 1.88 -27.06
N ASN A 282 3.71 1.53 -28.25
CA ASN A 282 4.37 0.60 -29.17
C ASN A 282 4.82 -0.71 -28.47
N GLY A 283 4.02 -1.25 -27.55
CA GLY A 283 4.31 -2.46 -26.80
C GLY A 283 5.38 -2.35 -25.73
N THR A 284 6.09 -1.22 -25.61
CA THR A 284 7.19 -1.03 -24.62
C THR A 284 6.71 -0.93 -23.19
N GLN A 285 5.43 -0.62 -22.99
CA GLN A 285 4.73 -0.62 -21.70
C GLN A 285 3.41 -1.38 -21.84
N PRO A 286 2.91 -2.02 -20.77
CA PRO A 286 1.60 -2.64 -20.83
C PRO A 286 0.48 -1.61 -20.79
N TYR A 287 -0.75 -2.05 -21.01
CA TYR A 287 -1.94 -1.24 -20.80
C TYR A 287 -2.01 -0.68 -19.39
N TRP A 288 -2.58 0.51 -19.28
CA TRP A 288 -2.85 1.13 -17.98
C TRP A 288 -4.09 0.49 -17.33
N PRO A 289 -3.99 -0.07 -16.12
CA PRO A 289 -5.07 -0.88 -15.52
C PRO A 289 -6.38 -0.11 -15.34
N ASP A 290 -6.32 1.16 -14.91
CA ASP A 290 -7.51 1.99 -14.73
C ASP A 290 -8.16 2.38 -16.06
N SER A 291 -7.37 2.51 -17.12
CA SER A 291 -7.88 2.76 -18.47
C SER A 291 -8.63 1.55 -19.01
N MET A 292 -8.10 0.34 -18.80
CA MET A 292 -8.80 -0.90 -19.15
C MET A 292 -10.14 -1.01 -18.43
N LEU A 293 -10.18 -0.73 -17.11
CA LEU A 293 -11.43 -0.74 -16.34
C LEU A 293 -12.43 0.28 -16.89
N ARG A 294 -12.05 1.55 -16.96
CA ARG A 294 -12.98 2.62 -17.30
C ARG A 294 -13.46 2.59 -18.76
N LYS A 295 -12.53 2.30 -19.69
CA LYS A 295 -12.85 2.43 -21.12
C LYS A 295 -13.50 1.17 -21.70
N MET A 296 -13.20 -0.02 -21.13
CA MET A 296 -13.58 -1.29 -21.72
C MET A 296 -14.37 -2.19 -20.78
N ILE A 297 -13.89 -2.43 -19.55
CA ILE A 297 -14.46 -3.45 -18.66
C ILE A 297 -15.78 -2.95 -18.04
N HIS A 298 -15.85 -1.70 -17.54
CA HIS A 298 -17.10 -1.15 -16.99
C HIS A 298 -18.20 -1.05 -18.05
N PRO A 299 -17.97 -0.49 -19.24
CA PRO A 299 -19.01 -0.49 -20.29
C PRO A 299 -19.46 -1.89 -20.72
N ALA A 300 -18.55 -2.88 -20.72
CA ALA A 300 -18.92 -4.27 -20.99
C ALA A 300 -19.76 -4.87 -19.85
N ALA A 301 -19.44 -4.56 -18.60
CA ALA A 301 -20.24 -4.99 -17.43
C ALA A 301 -21.66 -4.39 -17.47
N ASP A 302 -21.80 -3.13 -17.85
CA ASP A 302 -23.11 -2.48 -18.02
C ASP A 302 -23.94 -3.19 -19.09
N ARG A 303 -23.36 -3.54 -20.25
CA ARG A 303 -24.04 -4.31 -21.31
C ARG A 303 -24.37 -5.74 -20.88
N ALA A 304 -23.51 -6.36 -20.06
CA ALA A 304 -23.75 -7.67 -19.49
C ALA A 304 -24.77 -7.69 -18.32
N GLY A 305 -25.31 -6.53 -17.93
CA GLY A 305 -26.25 -6.41 -16.80
C GLY A 305 -25.60 -6.63 -15.43
N VAL A 306 -24.30 -6.48 -15.29
CA VAL A 306 -23.57 -6.66 -14.02
C VAL A 306 -23.53 -5.34 -13.27
N ALA A 307 -24.46 -5.16 -12.31
CA ALA A 307 -24.58 -3.91 -11.53
C ALA A 307 -23.55 -3.77 -10.38
N LYS A 308 -22.70 -4.75 -10.18
CA LYS A 308 -21.68 -4.75 -9.10
C LYS A 308 -20.50 -3.85 -9.45
N HIS A 309 -19.89 -3.24 -8.43
CA HIS A 309 -18.68 -2.45 -8.61
C HIS A 309 -17.48 -3.36 -8.92
N ILE A 310 -16.97 -3.29 -10.14
CA ILE A 310 -15.85 -4.10 -10.62
C ILE A 310 -14.55 -3.31 -10.54
N GLY A 311 -13.57 -3.90 -9.82
CA GLY A 311 -12.17 -3.51 -9.89
C GLY A 311 -11.32 -4.73 -10.14
N TRP A 312 -10.05 -4.59 -10.48
CA TRP A 312 -9.16 -5.75 -10.70
C TRP A 312 -9.11 -6.72 -9.52
N HIS A 313 -9.20 -6.21 -8.29
CA HIS A 313 -9.26 -7.05 -7.10
C HIS A 313 -10.59 -7.80 -6.93
N SER A 314 -11.66 -7.39 -7.63
CA SER A 314 -12.93 -8.11 -7.60
C SER A 314 -12.78 -9.49 -8.21
N PHE A 315 -12.09 -9.65 -9.34
CA PHE A 315 -11.81 -10.95 -9.97
C PHE A 315 -11.07 -11.90 -9.02
N ARG A 316 -10.04 -11.42 -8.35
CA ARG A 316 -9.28 -12.22 -7.40
C ARG A 316 -10.08 -12.62 -6.17
N ARG A 317 -11.01 -11.77 -5.68
CA ARG A 317 -11.94 -12.14 -4.61
C ARG A 317 -12.97 -13.13 -5.08
N SER A 318 -13.52 -12.93 -6.28
CA SER A 318 -14.48 -13.85 -6.88
C SER A 318 -13.86 -15.24 -7.04
N LEU A 319 -12.62 -15.35 -7.50
CA LEU A 319 -11.91 -16.63 -7.56
C LEU A 319 -11.84 -17.30 -6.18
N ALA A 320 -11.52 -16.56 -5.11
CA ALA A 320 -11.49 -17.14 -3.76
C ALA A 320 -12.85 -17.69 -3.33
N THR A 321 -13.93 -16.95 -3.61
CA THR A 321 -15.31 -17.38 -3.30
C THR A 321 -15.73 -18.57 -4.15
N LEU A 322 -15.41 -18.56 -5.45
CA LEU A 322 -15.70 -19.67 -6.36
C LEU A 322 -14.93 -20.94 -5.99
N LEU A 323 -13.66 -20.84 -5.61
CA LEU A 323 -12.89 -21.99 -5.11
C LEU A 323 -13.52 -22.59 -3.86
N GLN A 324 -13.96 -21.75 -2.93
CA GLN A 324 -14.67 -22.20 -1.73
C GLN A 324 -15.99 -22.89 -2.09
N ALA A 325 -16.81 -22.30 -2.94
CA ALA A 325 -18.09 -22.89 -3.38
C ALA A 325 -17.88 -24.25 -4.07
N ASN A 326 -16.74 -24.45 -4.73
CA ASN A 326 -16.35 -25.73 -5.32
C ASN A 326 -15.59 -26.67 -4.35
N GLY A 327 -15.66 -26.44 -3.04
CA GLY A 327 -15.11 -27.33 -2.02
C GLY A 327 -13.59 -27.26 -1.83
N ALA A 328 -12.90 -26.28 -2.42
CA ALA A 328 -11.46 -26.13 -2.23
C ALA A 328 -11.14 -25.80 -0.76
N SER A 329 -10.11 -26.46 -0.21
CA SER A 329 -9.67 -26.18 1.15
C SER A 329 -9.09 -24.75 1.27
N VAL A 330 -9.09 -24.21 2.51
CA VAL A 330 -8.47 -22.92 2.81
C VAL A 330 -7.02 -22.89 2.33
N LYS A 331 -6.29 -24.00 2.50
CA LYS A 331 -4.89 -24.12 2.08
C LYS A 331 -4.76 -24.09 0.58
N ALA A 332 -5.58 -24.82 -0.17
CA ALA A 332 -5.58 -24.81 -1.63
C ALA A 332 -5.91 -23.41 -2.18
N THR A 333 -6.89 -22.73 -1.60
CA THR A 333 -7.24 -21.33 -1.93
C THR A 333 -6.11 -20.37 -1.61
N GLN A 334 -5.44 -20.52 -0.46
CA GLN A 334 -4.27 -19.72 -0.09
C GLN A 334 -3.13 -19.88 -1.10
N ASP A 335 -2.84 -21.10 -1.48
CA ASP A 335 -1.76 -21.43 -2.42
C ASP A 335 -2.08 -20.90 -3.83
N MET A 336 -3.31 -21.08 -4.31
CA MET A 336 -3.77 -20.54 -5.60
C MET A 336 -3.69 -19.02 -5.65
N LEU A 337 -4.11 -18.35 -4.57
CA LEU A 337 -4.02 -16.90 -4.45
C LEU A 337 -2.61 -16.42 -4.09
N ARG A 338 -1.69 -17.29 -3.74
CA ARG A 338 -0.31 -16.94 -3.33
C ARG A 338 -0.32 -15.91 -2.20
N HIS A 339 -1.19 -16.13 -1.18
CA HIS A 339 -1.23 -15.31 0.01
C HIS A 339 -0.10 -15.70 0.97
N ALA A 340 0.74 -14.73 1.35
CA ALA A 340 1.81 -14.96 2.32
C ALA A 340 1.28 -15.28 3.73
N ASN A 341 0.02 -14.89 4.04
CA ASN A 341 -0.62 -15.11 5.33
C ASN A 341 -2.03 -15.66 5.14
N SER A 342 -2.35 -16.74 5.86
CA SER A 342 -3.68 -17.38 5.86
C SER A 342 -4.81 -16.45 6.33
N ARG A 343 -4.52 -15.47 7.18
CA ARG A 343 -5.50 -14.48 7.64
C ARG A 343 -6.22 -13.79 6.48
N LEU A 344 -5.50 -13.45 5.41
CA LEU A 344 -6.10 -12.81 4.22
C LEU A 344 -7.09 -13.74 3.52
N THR A 345 -6.81 -15.05 3.49
CA THR A 345 -7.72 -16.05 2.93
C THR A 345 -8.92 -16.27 3.84
N LEU A 346 -8.71 -16.36 5.17
CA LEU A 346 -9.77 -16.51 6.16
C LEU A 346 -10.73 -15.30 6.19
N GLU A 347 -10.23 -14.07 5.99
CA GLU A 347 -11.08 -12.89 5.88
C GLU A 347 -12.02 -12.95 4.66
N LEU A 348 -11.62 -13.62 3.58
CA LEU A 348 -12.49 -13.90 2.43
C LEU A 348 -13.51 -15.00 2.75
N TYR A 349 -13.09 -16.07 3.45
CA TYR A 349 -13.97 -17.15 3.91
C TYR A 349 -15.02 -16.67 4.93
N ALA A 350 -14.70 -15.68 5.77
CA ALA A 350 -15.65 -15.11 6.73
C ALA A 350 -16.83 -14.37 6.06
N GLN A 351 -16.78 -14.16 4.75
CA GLN A 351 -17.84 -13.56 3.95
C GLN A 351 -18.81 -14.64 3.36
N SER A 352 -18.62 -15.93 3.72
CA SER A 352 -19.49 -17.02 3.25
C SER A 352 -20.95 -16.81 3.66
N VAL A 353 -21.86 -17.14 2.74
CA VAL A 353 -23.31 -16.95 2.89
C VAL A 353 -23.87 -17.86 4.01
N PRO A 354 -24.90 -17.43 4.77
CA PRO A 354 -25.54 -18.26 5.80
C PRO A 354 -26.04 -19.63 5.30
N GLU A 355 -26.38 -19.76 4.01
CA GLU A 355 -26.80 -21.00 3.36
C GLU A 355 -25.70 -22.06 3.36
N ASP A 356 -24.43 -21.69 3.05
CA ASP A 356 -23.29 -22.64 3.07
C ASP A 356 -23.12 -23.30 4.44
N ARG A 357 -23.45 -22.58 5.54
CA ARG A 357 -23.37 -23.12 6.90
C ARG A 357 -24.44 -24.13 7.19
N ARG A 358 -25.65 -23.93 6.67
CA ARG A 358 -26.76 -24.87 6.80
C ARG A 358 -26.49 -26.15 6.01
N GLU A 359 -25.98 -26.05 4.80
CA GLU A 359 -25.59 -27.18 3.98
C GLU A 359 -24.45 -27.99 4.61
N ALA A 360 -23.41 -27.32 5.12
CA ALA A 360 -22.33 -27.98 5.86
C ALA A 360 -22.86 -28.72 7.10
N GLN A 361 -23.75 -28.08 7.88
CA GLN A 361 -24.38 -28.71 9.03
C GLN A 361 -25.24 -29.93 8.62
N ALA A 362 -26.04 -29.82 7.57
CA ALA A 362 -26.85 -30.90 7.05
C ALA A 362 -25.97 -32.05 6.53
N GLY A 363 -24.82 -31.76 5.91
CA GLY A 363 -23.84 -32.75 5.49
C GLY A 363 -23.27 -33.55 6.67
N ILE A 364 -22.85 -32.85 7.73
CA ILE A 364 -22.36 -33.47 8.96
C ILE A 364 -23.46 -34.34 9.60
N LEU A 365 -24.67 -33.81 9.69
CA LEU A 365 -25.78 -34.55 10.27
C LEU A 365 -26.04 -35.84 9.50
N ARG A 366 -26.08 -35.81 8.16
CA ARG A 366 -26.19 -36.99 7.30
C ARG A 366 -25.09 -38.02 7.54
N ALA A 367 -23.84 -37.56 7.61
CA ALA A 367 -22.68 -38.42 7.84
C ALA A 367 -22.76 -39.11 9.23
N VAL A 368 -23.10 -38.34 10.27
CA VAL A 368 -23.25 -38.87 11.65
C VAL A 368 -24.40 -39.83 11.74
N THR A 369 -25.57 -39.50 11.17
CA THR A 369 -26.74 -40.41 11.21
C THR A 369 -26.54 -41.67 10.39
N ALA A 370 -25.82 -41.61 9.28
CA ALA A 370 -25.47 -42.80 8.49
C ALA A 370 -24.50 -43.74 9.24
N SER A 371 -23.72 -43.22 10.19
CA SER A 371 -22.76 -43.98 10.99
C SER A 371 -23.38 -44.62 12.24
N VAL A 372 -24.66 -44.36 12.53
CA VAL A 372 -25.36 -45.00 13.67
C VAL A 372 -25.72 -46.43 13.30
N PRO A 373 -25.22 -47.44 14.02
CA PRO A 373 -25.58 -48.84 13.75
C PRO A 373 -27.09 -49.03 13.84
N LYS A 374 -27.73 -49.61 12.81
CA LYS A 374 -29.12 -50.06 12.91
C LYS A 374 -29.20 -51.07 14.06
N ARG A 375 -29.77 -50.70 15.21
CA ARG A 375 -30.13 -51.65 16.25
C ARG A 375 -31.03 -52.69 15.60
N SER A 376 -30.55 -53.91 15.49
CA SER A 376 -31.37 -55.05 15.15
C SER A 376 -32.47 -55.19 16.24
N LEU A 377 -33.69 -54.84 15.90
CA LEU A 377 -34.85 -55.27 16.64
C LEU A 377 -34.96 -56.77 16.37
N ILE A 378 -34.24 -57.57 17.16
CA ILE A 378 -34.56 -58.99 17.30
C ILE A 378 -35.66 -59.02 18.34
N ASN A 379 -36.89 -59.33 17.86
CA ASN A 379 -38.01 -59.67 18.65
C ASN A 379 -37.70 -60.96 19.48
N SER A 380 -37.99 -60.90 20.72
CA SER A 380 -38.34 -62.08 21.51
C SER A 380 -39.69 -61.83 22.13
#